data_09ef105d8a4a7b401d1fb306b638a56c
#
_entry.id   09ef105d8a4a7b401d1fb306b638a56c
#
_cell.length_a   1.000
_cell.length_b   1.000
_cell.length_c   1.000
_cell.angle_alpha   90.00
_cell.angle_beta   90.00
_cell.angle_gamma   90.00
#
_symmetry.space_group_name_H-M   'P 1'
#
loop_
_entity.id
_entity.type
_entity.pdbx_description
1 polymer ?
#
loop_
_entity_poly.entity_id
_entity_poly.type
_entity_poly.pdbx_seq_one_letter_code
_entity_poly.pdbx_strand_id
1 'polypeptide(L)'
;MLLNSIIEENIFLMSSFVVFLIGFLTSYDDLTIGKIKNKYILYGLATAVIFNIYYLFHGPLYLKSVLLNSFIGLATGFFFYVAGIWTAADGKLFFVYSCLVPLSIYKLGYVNYFPSFVLLLNTFLPVFFFLFFNLLLRTSWKEKMHVLKGIFRPKFLFLLFLILFSFQWLFPLVFKILHIPADFSILMIFMVFATIGIMFYIRKYLFHFAISFALIRVIFDFQSILHISFWLAFLKVFIFALFLIQFLFTLAQLKFSIHTDIEKLKPGDKSAQMIIKKGKDYVAETLPPFFARFSEHKENILIKTSVRLTKEDIEKLKALKKEGRLKFKHLLVEETIPFAPFLFLGVLLTYFVRGSIVVYLKLLFYKNIVR
;
A
#
# COMPACT_ATOMS: atom_id res chain seq x y z
N MET A 1 -5.17 -32.04 30.59
CA MET A 1 -5.77 -31.62 29.31
C MET A 1 -6.82 -30.51 29.49
N LEU A 2 -7.87 -30.69 30.29
CA LEU A 2 -8.92 -29.66 30.49
C LEU A 2 -8.41 -28.31 31.02
N LEU A 3 -7.46 -28.28 31.94
CA LEU A 3 -6.90 -27.01 32.47
C LEU A 3 -6.17 -26.20 31.40
N ASN A 4 -5.40 -26.88 30.54
CA ASN A 4 -4.66 -26.20 29.46
C ASN A 4 -5.60 -25.61 28.39
N SER A 5 -6.70 -26.31 28.07
CA SER A 5 -7.69 -25.80 27.10
C SER A 5 -8.43 -24.56 27.63
N ILE A 6 -8.75 -24.53 28.92
CA ILE A 6 -9.41 -23.38 29.57
C ILE A 6 -8.46 -22.17 29.61
N ILE A 7 -7.18 -22.40 29.88
CA ILE A 7 -6.19 -21.29 29.91
C ILE A 7 -5.96 -20.74 28.49
N GLU A 8 -5.85 -21.60 27.49
CA GLU A 8 -5.72 -21.17 26.07
C GLU A 8 -6.92 -20.35 25.62
N GLU A 9 -8.14 -20.77 25.98
CA GLU A 9 -9.36 -20.03 25.66
C GLU A 9 -9.41 -18.67 26.35
N ASN A 10 -9.02 -18.59 27.62
CA ASN A 10 -8.96 -17.31 28.34
C ASN A 10 -7.94 -16.35 27.73
N ILE A 11 -6.75 -16.83 27.35
CA ILE A 11 -5.74 -15.98 26.72
C ILE A 11 -6.22 -15.52 25.34
N PHE A 12 -6.86 -16.39 24.58
CA PHE A 12 -7.49 -16.01 23.31
C PHE A 12 -8.51 -14.89 23.51
N LEU A 13 -9.40 -15.00 24.49
CA LEU A 13 -10.40 -13.98 24.79
C LEU A 13 -9.74 -12.67 25.26
N MET A 14 -8.75 -12.75 26.15
CA MET A 14 -8.03 -11.56 26.66
C MET A 14 -7.27 -10.86 25.54
N SER A 15 -6.55 -11.59 24.69
CA SER A 15 -5.82 -11.00 23.56
C SER A 15 -6.78 -10.36 22.56
N SER A 16 -7.88 -11.00 22.26
CA SER A 16 -8.94 -10.47 21.39
C SER A 16 -9.54 -9.19 21.98
N PHE A 17 -9.84 -9.16 23.28
CA PHE A 17 -10.34 -7.96 23.94
C PHE A 17 -9.37 -6.78 23.82
N VAL A 18 -8.07 -7.02 24.06
CA VAL A 18 -7.04 -5.98 23.93
C VAL A 18 -6.92 -5.48 22.50
N VAL A 19 -6.97 -6.38 21.51
CA VAL A 19 -6.97 -6.03 20.08
C VAL A 19 -8.13 -5.11 19.73
N PHE A 20 -9.35 -5.44 20.17
CA PHE A 20 -10.54 -4.63 19.91
C PHE A 20 -10.49 -3.29 20.65
N LEU A 21 -10.04 -3.26 21.88
CA LEU A 21 -9.88 -2.04 22.67
C LEU A 21 -8.89 -1.07 22.00
N ILE A 22 -7.71 -1.57 21.62
CA ILE A 22 -6.70 -0.78 20.90
C ILE A 22 -7.25 -0.30 19.56
N GLY A 23 -7.93 -1.17 18.83
CA GLY A 23 -8.55 -0.84 17.55
C GLY A 23 -9.54 0.30 17.65
N PHE A 24 -10.43 0.22 18.63
CA PHE A 24 -11.42 1.27 18.88
C PHE A 24 -10.77 2.60 19.29
N LEU A 25 -9.85 2.57 20.27
CA LEU A 25 -9.19 3.78 20.78
C LEU A 25 -8.32 4.46 19.72
N THR A 26 -7.55 3.68 18.94
CA THR A 26 -6.69 4.23 17.88
C THR A 26 -7.52 4.78 16.72
N SER A 27 -8.62 4.11 16.36
CA SER A 27 -9.55 4.59 15.32
C SER A 27 -10.24 5.89 15.74
N TYR A 28 -10.68 5.98 17.00
CA TYR A 28 -11.29 7.18 17.53
C TYR A 28 -10.33 8.37 17.52
N ASP A 29 -9.10 8.18 18.01
CA ASP A 29 -8.10 9.24 18.02
C ASP A 29 -7.69 9.66 16.58
N ASP A 30 -7.57 8.72 15.67
CA ASP A 30 -7.19 9.01 14.29
C ASP A 30 -8.30 9.78 13.55
N LEU A 31 -9.57 9.44 13.79
CA LEU A 31 -10.72 10.15 13.23
C LEU A 31 -10.91 11.57 13.82
N THR A 32 -10.63 11.75 15.11
CA THR A 32 -10.93 13.02 15.80
C THR A 32 -9.74 13.98 15.80
N ILE A 33 -8.52 13.45 15.98
CA ILE A 33 -7.29 14.24 16.18
C ILE A 33 -6.35 14.08 14.97
N GLY A 34 -6.55 13.07 14.10
CA GLY A 34 -5.64 12.74 13.00
C GLY A 34 -4.29 12.19 13.46
N LYS A 35 -4.24 11.61 14.66
CA LYS A 35 -2.98 11.08 15.24
C LYS A 35 -3.27 9.90 16.16
N ILE A 36 -2.51 8.82 16.01
CA ILE A 36 -2.52 7.68 16.92
C ILE A 36 -1.54 7.96 18.08
N LYS A 37 -2.02 7.90 19.32
CA LYS A 37 -1.18 8.11 20.51
C LYS A 37 -0.26 6.92 20.76
N ASN A 38 1.03 7.16 20.91
CA ASN A 38 2.02 6.09 21.15
C ASN A 38 1.73 5.23 22.39
N LYS A 39 1.01 5.74 23.39
CA LYS A 39 0.64 4.98 24.59
C LYS A 39 -0.16 3.70 24.25
N TYR A 40 -1.07 3.75 23.26
CA TYR A 40 -1.84 2.56 22.85
C TYR A 40 -0.96 1.51 22.18
N ILE A 41 0.00 1.98 21.38
CA ILE A 41 1.01 1.11 20.76
C ILE A 41 1.84 0.42 21.85
N LEU A 42 2.29 1.19 22.86
CA LEU A 42 3.10 0.65 23.95
C LEU A 42 2.32 -0.36 24.80
N TYR A 43 1.07 -0.07 25.15
CA TYR A 43 0.20 -1.01 25.87
C TYR A 43 -0.03 -2.29 25.07
N GLY A 44 -0.26 -2.18 23.75
CA GLY A 44 -0.40 -3.34 22.88
C GLY A 44 0.86 -4.20 22.85
N LEU A 45 2.03 -3.59 22.71
CA LEU A 45 3.30 -4.31 22.71
C LEU A 45 3.59 -4.96 24.06
N ALA A 46 3.35 -4.26 25.16
CA ALA A 46 3.53 -4.82 26.53
C ALA A 46 2.63 -6.06 26.71
N THR A 47 1.37 -5.97 26.30
CA THR A 47 0.44 -7.12 26.35
C THR A 47 0.88 -8.25 25.45
N ALA A 48 1.38 -7.94 24.24
CA ALA A 48 1.91 -8.94 23.31
C ALA A 48 3.11 -9.69 23.91
N VAL A 49 4.01 -8.98 24.59
CA VAL A 49 5.16 -9.60 25.31
C VAL A 49 4.66 -10.58 26.37
N ILE A 50 3.68 -10.17 27.19
CA ILE A 50 3.11 -11.04 28.25
C ILE A 50 2.52 -12.31 27.63
N PHE A 51 1.73 -12.21 26.56
CA PHE A 51 1.15 -13.38 25.89
C PHE A 51 2.22 -14.25 25.22
N ASN A 52 3.25 -13.64 24.61
CA ASN A 52 4.35 -14.38 23.99
C ASN A 52 5.18 -15.14 25.04
N ILE A 53 5.39 -14.59 26.23
CA ILE A 53 6.04 -15.29 27.36
C ILE A 53 5.22 -16.53 27.74
N TYR A 54 3.89 -16.40 27.81
CA TYR A 54 3.02 -17.56 28.07
C TYR A 54 3.18 -18.65 27.01
N TYR A 55 3.19 -18.29 25.72
CA TYR A 55 3.37 -19.25 24.63
C TYR A 55 4.74 -19.92 24.63
N LEU A 56 5.76 -19.31 25.23
CA LEU A 56 7.09 -19.88 25.40
C LEU A 56 7.03 -21.19 26.23
N PHE A 57 6.13 -21.26 27.20
CA PHE A 57 5.92 -22.43 28.04
C PHE A 57 5.04 -23.52 27.39
N HIS A 58 4.35 -23.20 26.30
CA HIS A 58 3.38 -24.10 25.63
C HIS A 58 3.88 -24.76 24.34
N GLY A 59 5.04 -24.35 23.82
CA GLY A 59 5.70 -25.05 22.74
C GLY A 59 6.59 -24.14 21.86
N PRO A 60 7.82 -24.59 21.59
CA PRO A 60 8.82 -23.81 20.84
C PRO A 60 8.40 -23.54 19.38
N LEU A 61 7.62 -24.44 18.77
CA LEU A 61 7.16 -24.29 17.39
C LEU A 61 6.14 -23.16 17.25
N TYR A 62 5.25 -23.01 18.22
CA TYR A 62 4.26 -21.94 18.23
C TYR A 62 4.94 -20.59 18.40
N LEU A 63 5.86 -20.48 19.37
CA LEU A 63 6.66 -19.26 19.60
C LEU A 63 7.41 -18.85 18.34
N LYS A 64 8.08 -19.79 17.65
CA LYS A 64 8.77 -19.52 16.38
C LYS A 64 7.83 -18.89 15.35
N SER A 65 6.63 -19.43 15.20
CA SER A 65 5.62 -18.91 14.25
C SER A 65 5.15 -17.51 14.62
N VAL A 66 4.92 -17.24 15.92
CA VAL A 66 4.53 -15.89 16.41
C VAL A 66 5.66 -14.89 16.19
N LEU A 67 6.90 -15.23 16.54
CA LEU A 67 8.05 -14.34 16.37
C LEU A 67 8.30 -14.03 14.88
N LEU A 68 8.21 -15.04 14.01
CA LEU A 68 8.38 -14.86 12.58
C LEU A 68 7.28 -13.96 11.99
N ASN A 69 6.00 -14.21 12.34
CA ASN A 69 4.88 -13.37 11.95
C ASN A 69 5.06 -11.92 12.41
N SER A 70 5.47 -11.73 13.66
CA SER A 70 5.71 -10.40 14.24
C SER A 70 6.86 -9.68 13.56
N PHE A 71 7.98 -10.36 13.31
CA PHE A 71 9.14 -9.81 12.61
C PHE A 71 8.78 -9.35 11.20
N ILE A 72 8.09 -10.21 10.42
CA ILE A 72 7.64 -9.86 9.07
C ILE A 72 6.60 -8.74 9.14
N GLY A 73 5.72 -8.74 10.15
CA GLY A 73 4.77 -7.66 10.38
C GLY A 73 5.44 -6.31 10.64
N LEU A 74 6.51 -6.29 11.45
CA LEU A 74 7.34 -5.10 11.67
C LEU A 74 7.99 -4.62 10.37
N ALA A 75 8.65 -5.54 9.63
CA ALA A 75 9.30 -5.25 8.36
C ALA A 75 8.30 -4.68 7.34
N THR A 76 7.10 -5.26 7.28
CA THR A 76 6.01 -4.82 6.40
C THR A 76 5.51 -3.42 6.79
N GLY A 77 5.25 -3.16 8.08
CA GLY A 77 4.87 -1.85 8.57
C GLY A 77 5.91 -0.78 8.27
N PHE A 78 7.19 -1.12 8.45
CA PHE A 78 8.31 -0.25 8.12
C PHE A 78 8.42 -0.02 6.61
N PHE A 79 8.26 -1.05 5.78
CA PHE A 79 8.25 -0.94 4.32
C PHE A 79 7.16 0.01 3.82
N PHE A 80 5.91 -0.14 4.29
CA PHE A 80 4.82 0.74 3.90
C PHE A 80 5.02 2.18 4.40
N TYR A 81 5.66 2.37 5.55
CA TYR A 81 6.06 3.69 6.02
C TYR A 81 7.12 4.33 5.10
N VAL A 82 8.18 3.59 4.76
CA VAL A 82 9.23 4.07 3.84
C VAL A 82 8.65 4.34 2.45
N ALA A 83 7.74 3.48 1.99
CA ALA A 83 7.02 3.65 0.73
C ALA A 83 6.09 4.89 0.72
N GLY A 84 5.83 5.50 1.88
CA GLY A 84 4.93 6.67 1.98
C GLY A 84 3.44 6.33 1.90
N ILE A 85 3.10 5.03 1.92
CA ILE A 85 1.71 4.54 1.92
C ILE A 85 1.10 4.74 3.30
N TRP A 86 1.86 4.45 4.36
CA TRP A 86 1.46 4.58 5.76
C TRP A 86 2.22 5.68 6.49
N THR A 87 1.63 6.20 7.56
CA THR A 87 2.37 6.96 8.56
C THR A 87 3.17 6.00 9.43
N ALA A 88 4.16 6.53 10.17
CA ALA A 88 4.90 5.72 11.14
C ALA A 88 3.98 5.11 12.23
N ALA A 89 2.88 5.78 12.55
CA ALA A 89 1.91 5.31 13.52
C ALA A 89 1.09 4.11 12.99
N ASP A 90 0.68 4.14 11.72
CA ASP A 90 -0.04 3.04 11.08
C ASP A 90 0.83 1.78 10.99
N GLY A 91 2.11 1.94 10.62
CA GLY A 91 3.06 0.82 10.57
C GLY A 91 3.29 0.18 11.94
N LYS A 92 3.39 0.99 13.01
CA LYS A 92 3.49 0.50 14.38
C LYS A 92 2.20 -0.21 14.82
N LEU A 93 1.03 0.33 14.48
CA LEU A 93 -0.26 -0.27 14.82
C LEU A 93 -0.43 -1.62 14.12
N PHE A 94 -0.07 -1.72 12.85
CA PHE A 94 -0.06 -2.99 12.13
C PHE A 94 0.86 -4.02 12.79
N PHE A 95 2.06 -3.60 13.21
CA PHE A 95 2.97 -4.46 13.96
C PHE A 95 2.35 -4.96 15.27
N VAL A 96 1.69 -4.08 16.06
CA VAL A 96 0.97 -4.47 17.26
C VAL A 96 -0.08 -5.54 16.98
N TYR A 97 -0.88 -5.36 15.92
CA TYR A 97 -1.86 -6.38 15.52
C TYR A 97 -1.19 -7.71 15.12
N SER A 98 -0.06 -7.65 14.42
CA SER A 98 0.69 -8.86 14.06
C SER A 98 1.22 -9.63 15.27
N CYS A 99 1.46 -8.93 16.39
CA CYS A 99 1.89 -9.55 17.65
C CYS A 99 0.73 -10.07 18.51
N LEU A 100 -0.43 -9.39 18.45
CA LEU A 100 -1.55 -9.64 19.38
C LEU A 100 -2.62 -10.56 18.81
N VAL A 101 -2.88 -10.54 17.49
CA VAL A 101 -3.92 -11.37 16.90
C VAL A 101 -3.49 -12.85 16.98
N PRO A 102 -4.26 -13.68 17.70
CA PRO A 102 -3.89 -15.09 17.89
C PRO A 102 -3.76 -15.82 16.56
N LEU A 103 -2.73 -16.65 16.41
CA LEU A 103 -2.51 -17.42 15.18
C LEU A 103 -3.65 -18.38 14.87
N SER A 104 -4.40 -18.83 15.89
CA SER A 104 -5.57 -19.70 15.76
C SER A 104 -6.76 -19.09 15.00
N ILE A 105 -6.76 -17.75 14.82
CA ILE A 105 -7.75 -17.04 14.00
C ILE A 105 -7.53 -17.31 12.51
N TYR A 106 -6.28 -17.46 12.07
CA TYR A 106 -5.97 -17.61 10.66
C TYR A 106 -6.21 -19.04 10.18
N LYS A 107 -7.45 -19.33 9.73
CA LYS A 107 -7.83 -20.65 9.21
C LYS A 107 -7.94 -20.69 7.68
N LEU A 108 -8.29 -19.55 7.04
CA LEU A 108 -8.57 -19.48 5.62
C LEU A 108 -7.60 -18.55 4.90
N GLY A 109 -6.88 -19.06 3.88
CA GLY A 109 -6.09 -18.24 2.95
C GLY A 109 -4.96 -17.47 3.59
N TYR A 110 -4.30 -18.04 4.60
CA TYR A 110 -3.14 -17.45 5.24
C TYR A 110 -1.82 -18.03 4.69
N VAL A 111 -0.76 -17.30 4.89
CA VAL A 111 0.61 -17.71 4.56
C VAL A 111 1.29 -18.21 5.84
N ASN A 112 1.78 -19.46 5.85
CA ASN A 112 2.26 -20.13 7.06
C ASN A 112 3.33 -19.35 7.84
N TYR A 113 4.25 -18.69 7.16
CA TYR A 113 5.31 -17.88 7.79
C TYR A 113 4.87 -16.43 8.06
N PHE A 114 3.77 -15.96 7.49
CA PHE A 114 3.23 -14.61 7.69
C PHE A 114 1.70 -14.59 7.71
N PRO A 115 1.03 -15.18 8.72
CA PRO A 115 -0.43 -15.18 8.84
C PRO A 115 -1.04 -13.78 8.81
N SER A 116 -0.38 -12.77 9.40
CA SER A 116 -0.84 -11.37 9.39
C SER A 116 -0.89 -10.73 7.99
N PHE A 117 -0.43 -11.41 6.93
CA PHE A 117 -0.71 -11.01 5.56
C PHE A 117 -2.21 -10.92 5.28
N VAL A 118 -3.00 -11.75 5.94
CA VAL A 118 -4.47 -11.69 5.89
C VAL A 118 -5.00 -10.36 6.41
N LEU A 119 -4.41 -9.80 7.48
CA LEU A 119 -4.78 -8.47 7.99
C LEU A 119 -4.56 -7.39 6.93
N LEU A 120 -3.47 -7.48 6.17
CA LEU A 120 -3.22 -6.56 5.05
C LEU A 120 -4.31 -6.66 4.00
N LEU A 121 -4.60 -7.87 3.53
CA LEU A 121 -5.63 -8.09 2.52
C LEU A 121 -6.99 -7.57 2.98
N ASN A 122 -7.37 -7.89 4.22
CA ASN A 122 -8.64 -7.49 4.80
C ASN A 122 -8.70 -5.98 5.13
N THR A 123 -7.56 -5.31 5.29
CA THR A 123 -7.47 -3.85 5.44
C THR A 123 -7.55 -3.15 4.09
N PHE A 124 -6.75 -3.58 3.13
CA PHE A 124 -6.67 -2.89 1.85
C PHE A 124 -7.92 -3.06 0.98
N LEU A 125 -8.66 -4.15 1.13
CA LEU A 125 -9.88 -4.35 0.36
C LEU A 125 -10.96 -3.29 0.68
N PRO A 126 -11.35 -3.04 1.94
CA PRO A 126 -12.27 -1.95 2.28
C PRO A 126 -11.71 -0.57 1.91
N VAL A 127 -10.42 -0.31 2.14
CA VAL A 127 -9.76 0.94 1.72
C VAL A 127 -9.92 1.15 0.22
N PHE A 128 -9.62 0.11 -0.57
CA PHE A 128 -9.74 0.18 -2.02
C PHE A 128 -11.18 0.54 -2.44
N PHE A 129 -12.18 -0.15 -1.91
CA PHE A 129 -13.57 0.14 -2.25
C PHE A 129 -14.00 1.53 -1.79
N PHE A 130 -13.62 1.93 -0.59
CA PHE A 130 -13.90 3.27 -0.08
C PHE A 130 -13.31 4.36 -0.99
N LEU A 131 -12.03 4.24 -1.32
CA LEU A 131 -11.35 5.20 -2.19
C LEU A 131 -11.91 5.17 -3.61
N PHE A 132 -12.19 4.00 -4.14
CA PHE A 132 -12.75 3.80 -5.47
C PHE A 132 -14.13 4.47 -5.61
N PHE A 133 -15.06 4.17 -4.69
CA PHE A 133 -16.39 4.77 -4.73
C PHE A 133 -16.35 6.27 -4.47
N ASN A 134 -15.58 6.71 -3.48
CA ASN A 134 -15.40 8.13 -3.18
C ASN A 134 -14.84 8.89 -4.40
N LEU A 135 -13.85 8.32 -5.06
CA LEU A 135 -13.26 8.87 -6.27
C LEU A 135 -14.28 8.95 -7.41
N LEU A 136 -15.03 7.87 -7.65
CA LEU A 136 -16.08 7.86 -8.69
C LEU A 136 -17.18 8.89 -8.43
N LEU A 137 -17.58 9.08 -7.16
CA LEU A 137 -18.63 10.02 -6.79
C LEU A 137 -18.16 11.48 -6.86
N ARG A 138 -16.94 11.76 -6.42
CA ARG A 138 -16.37 13.12 -6.41
C ARG A 138 -15.89 13.60 -7.78
N THR A 139 -15.74 12.71 -8.77
CA THR A 139 -15.19 13.05 -10.07
C THR A 139 -16.31 13.29 -11.09
N SER A 140 -16.27 14.43 -11.78
CA SER A 140 -17.21 14.73 -12.85
C SER A 140 -17.00 13.83 -14.09
N TRP A 141 -18.04 13.68 -14.90
CA TRP A 141 -17.95 12.88 -16.13
C TRP A 141 -16.90 13.44 -17.12
N LYS A 142 -16.78 14.77 -17.19
CA LYS A 142 -15.77 15.43 -18.05
C LYS A 142 -14.36 15.10 -17.63
N GLU A 143 -14.06 15.09 -16.32
CA GLU A 143 -12.75 14.71 -15.77
C GLU A 143 -12.45 13.23 -16.03
N LYS A 144 -13.44 12.34 -15.83
CA LYS A 144 -13.29 10.91 -16.14
C LYS A 144 -12.91 10.70 -17.61
N MET A 145 -13.64 11.36 -18.52
CA MET A 145 -13.38 11.26 -19.96
C MET A 145 -12.04 11.89 -20.36
N HIS A 146 -11.62 12.97 -19.70
CA HIS A 146 -10.30 13.56 -19.92
C HIS A 146 -9.17 12.59 -19.55
N VAL A 147 -9.28 11.94 -18.38
CA VAL A 147 -8.31 10.92 -17.94
C VAL A 147 -8.32 9.73 -18.88
N LEU A 148 -9.50 9.21 -19.24
CA LEU A 148 -9.62 8.09 -20.21
C LEU A 148 -8.93 8.40 -21.54
N LYS A 149 -9.12 9.60 -22.10
CA LYS A 149 -8.41 10.01 -23.32
C LYS A 149 -6.89 10.03 -23.13
N GLY A 150 -6.42 10.39 -21.95
CA GLY A 150 -5.00 10.36 -21.61
C GLY A 150 -4.39 8.96 -21.57
N ILE A 151 -5.19 7.93 -21.25
CA ILE A 151 -4.78 6.53 -21.18
C ILE A 151 -4.40 5.98 -22.56
N PHE A 152 -5.16 6.35 -23.59
CA PHE A 152 -4.98 5.84 -24.94
C PHE A 152 -3.85 6.52 -25.72
N ARG A 153 -2.86 7.11 -25.05
CA ARG A 153 -1.65 7.62 -25.71
C ARG A 153 -0.78 6.45 -26.20
N PRO A 154 -0.49 6.30 -27.49
CA PRO A 154 0.22 5.14 -28.02
C PRO A 154 1.59 4.90 -27.37
N LYS A 155 2.33 5.96 -27.10
CA LYS A 155 3.64 5.87 -26.41
C LYS A 155 3.53 5.26 -25.01
N PHE A 156 2.48 5.62 -24.26
CA PHE A 156 2.24 5.08 -22.93
C PHE A 156 1.83 3.62 -22.98
N LEU A 157 0.88 3.28 -23.87
CA LEU A 157 0.42 1.90 -24.06
C LEU A 157 1.57 0.98 -24.48
N PHE A 158 2.40 1.42 -25.41
CA PHE A 158 3.57 0.65 -25.83
C PHE A 158 4.57 0.45 -24.70
N LEU A 159 4.87 1.51 -23.92
CA LEU A 159 5.79 1.41 -22.80
C LEU A 159 5.25 0.47 -21.72
N LEU A 160 3.97 0.59 -21.35
CA LEU A 160 3.33 -0.30 -20.38
C LEU A 160 3.33 -1.75 -20.86
N PHE A 161 2.99 -1.97 -22.14
CA PHE A 161 3.08 -3.29 -22.78
C PHE A 161 4.49 -3.86 -22.64
N LEU A 162 5.50 -3.10 -23.06
CA LEU A 162 6.89 -3.52 -23.05
C LEU A 162 7.36 -3.89 -21.63
N ILE A 163 7.01 -3.09 -20.63
CA ILE A 163 7.41 -3.32 -19.24
C ILE A 163 6.73 -4.56 -18.67
N LEU A 164 5.41 -4.68 -18.84
CA LEU A 164 4.69 -5.86 -18.37
C LEU A 164 5.18 -7.12 -19.07
N PHE A 165 5.37 -7.07 -20.38
CA PHE A 165 5.92 -8.18 -21.13
C PHE A 165 7.31 -8.58 -20.63
N SER A 166 8.17 -7.62 -20.36
CA SER A 166 9.55 -7.86 -19.95
C SER A 166 9.69 -8.44 -18.54
N PHE A 167 8.85 -8.00 -17.59
CA PHE A 167 9.06 -8.31 -16.17
C PHE A 167 8.05 -9.29 -15.59
N GLN A 168 6.88 -9.47 -16.20
CA GLN A 168 5.81 -10.31 -15.65
C GLN A 168 6.25 -11.75 -15.32
N TRP A 169 7.08 -12.36 -16.15
CA TRP A 169 7.54 -13.75 -15.99
C TRP A 169 8.51 -13.94 -14.83
N LEU A 170 9.21 -12.90 -14.41
CA LEU A 170 10.15 -12.97 -13.30
C LEU A 170 9.43 -13.20 -11.97
N PHE A 171 8.22 -12.67 -11.79
CA PHE A 171 7.52 -12.78 -10.52
C PHE A 171 7.12 -14.22 -10.18
N PRO A 172 6.47 -15.00 -11.06
CA PRO A 172 6.22 -16.42 -10.81
C PRO A 172 7.51 -17.19 -10.51
N LEU A 173 8.62 -16.87 -11.19
CA LEU A 173 9.90 -17.50 -10.95
C LEU A 173 10.43 -17.20 -9.54
N VAL A 174 10.42 -15.93 -9.13
CA VAL A 174 10.84 -15.51 -7.78
C VAL A 174 9.96 -16.16 -6.71
N PHE A 175 8.64 -16.16 -6.90
CA PHE A 175 7.71 -16.77 -5.96
C PHE A 175 7.92 -18.28 -5.85
N LYS A 176 8.21 -18.96 -6.97
CA LYS A 176 8.56 -20.38 -7.00
C LYS A 176 9.86 -20.66 -6.26
N ILE A 177 10.89 -19.86 -6.48
CA ILE A 177 12.20 -20.00 -5.78
C ILE A 177 12.03 -19.77 -4.28
N LEU A 178 11.23 -18.78 -3.89
CA LEU A 178 10.97 -18.45 -2.48
C LEU A 178 9.91 -19.36 -1.83
N HIS A 179 9.37 -20.35 -2.55
CA HIS A 179 8.29 -21.24 -2.08
C HIS A 179 7.08 -20.47 -1.51
N ILE A 180 6.78 -19.31 -2.09
CA ILE A 180 5.62 -18.49 -1.69
C ILE A 180 4.39 -19.04 -2.41
N PRO A 181 3.39 -19.59 -1.71
CA PRO A 181 2.13 -20.00 -2.31
C PRO A 181 1.36 -18.73 -2.71
N ALA A 182 1.48 -18.32 -3.95
CA ALA A 182 0.77 -17.16 -4.47
C ALA A 182 -0.32 -17.60 -5.45
N ASP A 183 -1.55 -17.29 -5.10
CA ASP A 183 -2.66 -17.32 -6.04
C ASP A 183 -2.39 -16.30 -7.17
N PHE A 184 -2.83 -16.60 -8.39
CA PHE A 184 -2.64 -15.72 -9.55
C PHE A 184 -3.10 -14.28 -9.28
N SER A 185 -4.16 -14.09 -8.50
CA SER A 185 -4.68 -12.76 -8.15
C SER A 185 -3.71 -11.93 -7.30
N ILE A 186 -3.06 -12.55 -6.31
CA ILE A 186 -2.05 -11.91 -5.45
C ILE A 186 -0.81 -11.58 -6.26
N LEU A 187 -0.38 -12.52 -7.09
CA LEU A 187 0.74 -12.34 -8.00
C LEU A 187 0.48 -11.18 -8.98
N MET A 188 -0.73 -11.08 -9.54
CA MET A 188 -1.12 -10.00 -10.44
C MET A 188 -1.05 -8.62 -9.77
N ILE A 189 -1.57 -8.49 -8.56
CA ILE A 189 -1.51 -7.23 -7.79
C ILE A 189 -0.06 -6.84 -7.56
N PHE A 190 0.76 -7.79 -7.09
CA PHE A 190 2.17 -7.55 -6.84
C PHE A 190 2.93 -7.16 -8.11
N MET A 191 2.68 -7.84 -9.23
CA MET A 191 3.26 -7.53 -10.54
C MET A 191 2.94 -6.09 -10.97
N VAL A 192 1.71 -5.65 -10.79
CA VAL A 192 1.30 -4.29 -11.17
C VAL A 192 2.02 -3.25 -10.31
N PHE A 193 2.07 -3.42 -8.99
CA PHE A 193 2.77 -2.49 -8.10
C PHE A 193 4.28 -2.47 -8.35
N ALA A 194 4.89 -3.63 -8.56
CA ALA A 194 6.32 -3.72 -8.88
C ALA A 194 6.62 -3.07 -10.25
N THR A 195 5.74 -3.26 -11.24
CA THR A 195 5.84 -2.60 -12.54
C THR A 195 5.80 -1.08 -12.40
N ILE A 196 4.88 -0.56 -11.58
CA ILE A 196 4.84 0.87 -11.24
C ILE A 196 6.19 1.30 -10.64
N GLY A 197 6.72 0.53 -9.68
CA GLY A 197 8.02 0.77 -9.07
C GLY A 197 9.15 0.86 -10.09
N ILE A 198 9.24 -0.10 -10.98
CA ILE A 198 10.25 -0.17 -12.03
C ILE A 198 10.13 1.03 -12.98
N MET A 199 8.91 1.36 -13.43
CA MET A 199 8.66 2.50 -14.34
C MET A 199 9.22 3.81 -13.80
N PHE A 200 9.14 4.00 -12.49
CA PHE A 200 9.55 5.26 -11.88
C PHE A 200 11.01 5.28 -11.46
N TYR A 201 11.55 4.15 -11.01
CA TYR A 201 12.93 4.05 -10.53
C TYR A 201 13.96 4.13 -11.66
N ILE A 202 13.71 3.46 -12.78
CA ILE A 202 14.65 3.32 -13.90
C ILE A 202 14.33 4.30 -15.04
N ARG A 203 13.60 5.38 -14.77
CA ARG A 203 13.03 6.30 -15.77
C ARG A 203 13.96 6.64 -16.96
N LYS A 204 15.24 6.92 -16.70
CA LYS A 204 16.21 7.30 -17.75
C LYS A 204 16.59 6.14 -18.68
N TYR A 205 16.70 4.93 -18.14
CA TYR A 205 17.15 3.74 -18.87
C TYR A 205 16.04 2.71 -19.05
N LEU A 206 14.81 3.04 -18.62
CA LEU A 206 13.68 2.13 -18.58
C LEU A 206 13.44 1.44 -19.92
N PHE A 207 13.50 2.19 -21.02
CA PHE A 207 13.26 1.67 -22.34
C PHE A 207 14.32 0.62 -22.74
N HIS A 208 15.59 0.92 -22.51
CA HIS A 208 16.69 0.00 -22.83
C HIS A 208 16.63 -1.28 -21.98
N PHE A 209 16.38 -1.12 -20.66
CA PHE A 209 16.19 -2.27 -19.78
C PHE A 209 14.98 -3.12 -20.20
N ALA A 210 13.85 -2.50 -20.48
CA ALA A 210 12.66 -3.23 -20.88
C ALA A 210 12.86 -3.99 -22.19
N ILE A 211 13.53 -3.41 -23.19
CA ILE A 211 13.89 -4.12 -24.43
C ILE A 211 14.82 -5.30 -24.15
N SER A 212 15.90 -5.08 -23.36
CA SER A 212 16.84 -6.14 -23.04
C SER A 212 16.15 -7.31 -22.35
N PHE A 213 15.32 -7.04 -21.34
CA PHE A 213 14.55 -8.09 -20.65
C PHE A 213 13.47 -8.72 -21.53
N ALA A 214 12.87 -7.99 -22.48
CA ALA A 214 11.96 -8.56 -23.45
C ALA A 214 12.66 -9.55 -24.37
N LEU A 215 13.87 -9.22 -24.84
CA LEU A 215 14.70 -10.13 -25.65
C LEU A 215 15.09 -11.37 -24.87
N ILE A 216 15.55 -11.22 -23.62
CA ILE A 216 15.83 -12.32 -22.71
C ILE A 216 14.62 -13.23 -22.56
N ARG A 217 13.44 -12.66 -22.33
CA ARG A 217 12.20 -13.41 -22.23
C ARG A 217 11.90 -14.21 -23.51
N VAL A 218 12.01 -13.60 -24.69
CA VAL A 218 11.75 -14.29 -25.96
C VAL A 218 12.68 -15.51 -26.09
N ILE A 219 13.95 -15.43 -25.64
CA ILE A 219 14.89 -16.55 -25.71
C ILE A 219 14.52 -17.67 -24.71
N PHE A 220 14.22 -17.30 -23.45
CA PHE A 220 14.03 -18.28 -22.37
C PHE A 220 12.59 -18.80 -22.21
N ASP A 221 11.58 -18.04 -22.63
CA ASP A 221 10.17 -18.34 -22.43
C ASP A 221 9.39 -18.41 -23.77
N PHE A 222 10.09 -18.70 -24.86
CA PHE A 222 9.53 -18.71 -26.21
C PHE A 222 8.30 -19.63 -26.34
N GLN A 223 8.40 -20.83 -25.77
CA GLN A 223 7.29 -21.79 -25.82
C GLN A 223 6.01 -21.24 -25.16
N SER A 224 6.12 -20.62 -23.98
CA SER A 224 4.98 -20.03 -23.29
C SER A 224 4.34 -18.89 -24.11
N ILE A 225 5.17 -18.09 -24.80
CA ILE A 225 4.71 -16.95 -25.61
C ILE A 225 3.88 -17.41 -26.82
N LEU A 226 4.12 -18.60 -27.34
CA LEU A 226 3.36 -19.16 -28.47
C LEU A 226 1.94 -19.61 -28.07
N HIS A 227 1.68 -19.84 -26.77
CA HIS A 227 0.38 -20.29 -26.32
C HIS A 227 -0.63 -19.14 -26.21
N ILE A 228 -1.84 -19.33 -26.73
CA ILE A 228 -2.92 -18.35 -26.62
C ILE A 228 -3.29 -18.03 -25.16
N SER A 229 -3.17 -19.02 -24.28
CA SER A 229 -3.42 -18.86 -22.84
C SER A 229 -2.53 -17.80 -22.19
N PHE A 230 -1.26 -17.69 -22.66
CA PHE A 230 -0.36 -16.63 -22.24
C PHE A 230 -0.91 -15.24 -22.59
N TRP A 231 -1.33 -15.05 -23.83
CA TRP A 231 -1.84 -13.75 -24.29
C TRP A 231 -3.13 -13.35 -23.59
N LEU A 232 -4.01 -14.32 -23.29
CA LEU A 232 -5.23 -14.07 -22.53
C LEU A 232 -4.92 -13.66 -21.08
N ALA A 233 -3.96 -14.32 -20.41
CA ALA A 233 -3.51 -13.95 -19.08
C ALA A 233 -2.81 -12.58 -19.10
N PHE A 234 -1.94 -12.34 -20.06
CA PHE A 234 -1.26 -11.07 -20.25
C PHE A 234 -2.25 -9.91 -20.47
N LEU A 235 -3.25 -10.10 -21.31
CA LEU A 235 -4.28 -9.09 -21.59
C LEU A 235 -5.06 -8.73 -20.32
N LYS A 236 -5.40 -9.70 -19.46
CA LYS A 236 -6.05 -9.45 -18.17
C LYS A 236 -5.19 -8.56 -17.27
N VAL A 237 -3.89 -8.88 -17.15
CA VAL A 237 -2.95 -8.09 -16.37
C VAL A 237 -2.76 -6.70 -16.96
N PHE A 238 -2.68 -6.61 -18.29
CA PHE A 238 -2.50 -5.34 -18.99
C PHE A 238 -3.70 -4.40 -18.80
N ILE A 239 -4.93 -4.90 -18.98
CA ILE A 239 -6.16 -4.12 -18.75
C ILE A 239 -6.26 -3.69 -17.28
N PHE A 240 -5.96 -4.60 -16.35
CA PHE A 240 -5.97 -4.30 -14.92
C PHE A 240 -4.93 -3.23 -14.56
N ALA A 241 -3.72 -3.32 -15.12
CA ALA A 241 -2.67 -2.33 -14.92
C ALA A 241 -3.05 -0.96 -15.50
N LEU A 242 -3.62 -0.92 -16.69
CA LEU A 242 -4.15 0.32 -17.28
C LEU A 242 -5.19 0.97 -16.38
N PHE A 243 -6.13 0.17 -15.88
CA PHE A 243 -7.18 0.68 -15.00
C PHE A 243 -6.62 1.21 -13.69
N LEU A 244 -5.77 0.43 -13.00
CA LEU A 244 -5.20 0.84 -11.72
C LEU A 244 -4.23 2.01 -11.86
N ILE A 245 -3.26 1.90 -12.77
CA ILE A 245 -2.15 2.87 -12.84
C ILE A 245 -2.67 4.18 -13.39
N GLN A 246 -3.34 4.13 -14.52
CA GLN A 246 -3.66 5.35 -15.23
C GLN A 246 -5.00 5.95 -14.79
N PHE A 247 -6.02 5.13 -14.63
CA PHE A 247 -7.34 5.64 -14.29
C PHE A 247 -7.44 6.00 -12.82
N LEU A 248 -7.28 5.03 -11.92
CA LEU A 248 -7.45 5.27 -10.50
C LEU A 248 -6.38 6.21 -9.94
N PHE A 249 -5.12 6.02 -10.34
CA PHE A 249 -4.03 6.83 -9.82
C PHE A 249 -4.10 8.28 -10.29
N THR A 250 -4.42 8.52 -11.57
CA THR A 250 -4.56 9.88 -12.11
C THR A 250 -5.77 10.59 -11.51
N LEU A 251 -6.90 9.89 -11.35
CA LEU A 251 -8.06 10.46 -10.68
C LEU A 251 -7.79 10.75 -9.20
N ALA A 252 -7.09 9.84 -8.51
CA ALA A 252 -6.73 10.02 -7.11
C ALA A 252 -5.84 11.27 -6.91
N GLN A 253 -4.85 11.48 -7.78
CA GLN A 253 -4.03 12.69 -7.74
C GLN A 253 -4.85 13.98 -7.91
N LEU A 254 -5.88 13.94 -8.74
CA LEU A 254 -6.75 15.10 -8.98
C LEU A 254 -7.69 15.40 -7.81
N LYS A 255 -8.11 14.40 -7.04
CA LYS A 255 -9.21 14.54 -6.07
C LYS A 255 -8.80 14.46 -4.60
N PHE A 256 -7.70 13.80 -4.28
CA PHE A 256 -7.17 13.73 -2.90
C PHE A 256 -6.10 14.78 -2.61
N SER A 257 -5.97 15.78 -3.49
CA SER A 257 -5.16 16.96 -3.25
C SER A 257 -5.99 18.21 -3.50
N ILE A 258 -5.83 19.17 -2.60
CA ILE A 258 -6.53 20.44 -2.64
C ILE A 258 -5.56 21.51 -3.16
N HIS A 259 -5.98 22.28 -4.17
CA HIS A 259 -5.25 23.46 -4.61
C HIS A 259 -5.31 24.53 -3.53
N THR A 260 -4.25 24.72 -2.78
CA THR A 260 -4.15 25.70 -1.72
C THR A 260 -3.27 26.86 -2.18
N ASP A 261 -3.76 28.10 -2.05
CA ASP A 261 -2.93 29.28 -2.31
C ASP A 261 -1.76 29.31 -1.30
N ILE A 262 -0.57 29.71 -1.77
CA ILE A 262 0.64 29.77 -0.96
C ILE A 262 0.45 30.63 0.31
N GLU A 263 -0.40 31.66 0.25
CA GLU A 263 -0.73 32.50 1.40
C GLU A 263 -1.56 31.80 2.48
N LYS A 264 -2.35 30.79 2.08
CA LYS A 264 -3.24 30.04 2.97
C LYS A 264 -2.61 28.76 3.53
N LEU A 265 -1.37 28.44 3.15
CA LEU A 265 -0.66 27.27 3.66
C LEU A 265 -0.46 27.36 5.17
N LYS A 266 -0.63 26.23 5.86
CA LYS A 266 -0.46 26.10 7.29
C LYS A 266 0.70 25.15 7.62
N PRO A 267 1.42 25.41 8.72
CA PRO A 267 2.41 24.46 9.23
C PRO A 267 1.74 23.11 9.50
N GLY A 268 2.34 22.03 8.94
CA GLY A 268 1.78 20.68 9.03
C GLY A 268 1.05 20.20 7.78
N ASP A 269 0.68 21.09 6.85
CA ASP A 269 0.16 20.72 5.54
C ASP A 269 1.17 19.83 4.81
N LYS A 270 0.70 18.79 4.11
CA LYS A 270 1.56 17.91 3.33
C LYS A 270 1.53 18.31 1.86
N SER A 271 2.69 18.62 1.30
CA SER A 271 2.79 18.91 -0.13
C SER A 271 2.59 17.65 -0.97
N ALA A 272 1.62 17.65 -1.89
CA ALA A 272 1.45 16.60 -2.90
C ALA A 272 2.41 16.77 -4.08
N GLN A 273 3.16 17.87 -4.13
CA GLN A 273 4.07 18.22 -5.20
C GLN A 273 5.48 18.41 -4.67
N MET A 274 6.45 18.08 -5.51
CA MET A 274 7.85 18.41 -5.26
C MET A 274 8.16 19.78 -5.90
N ILE A 275 8.81 20.66 -5.15
CA ILE A 275 9.21 21.97 -5.66
C ILE A 275 10.70 21.91 -6.01
N ILE A 276 10.99 22.08 -7.29
CA ILE A 276 12.34 21.95 -7.86
C ILE A 276 12.78 23.28 -8.44
N LYS A 277 14.04 23.63 -8.19
CA LYS A 277 14.70 24.77 -8.80
C LYS A 277 15.09 24.42 -10.24
N LYS A 278 14.60 25.19 -11.23
CA LYS A 278 14.99 25.11 -12.64
C LYS A 278 15.56 26.44 -13.09
N GLY A 279 16.89 26.53 -13.13
CA GLY A 279 17.61 27.80 -13.39
C GLY A 279 17.37 28.82 -12.27
N LYS A 280 16.74 29.97 -12.60
CA LYS A 280 16.39 31.02 -11.62
C LYS A 280 14.99 30.80 -10.99
N ASP A 281 14.16 29.98 -11.58
CA ASP A 281 12.76 29.79 -11.21
C ASP A 281 12.52 28.48 -10.45
N TYR A 282 11.36 28.38 -9.76
CA TYR A 282 10.89 27.19 -9.07
C TYR A 282 9.60 26.68 -9.71
N VAL A 283 9.56 25.37 -9.95
CA VAL A 283 8.44 24.67 -10.58
C VAL A 283 7.92 23.59 -9.65
N ALA A 284 6.59 23.45 -9.56
CA ALA A 284 5.97 22.35 -8.85
C ALA A 284 5.79 21.15 -9.79
N GLU A 285 6.33 20.00 -9.41
CA GLU A 285 6.17 18.74 -10.13
C GLU A 285 5.40 17.73 -9.27
N THR A 286 4.40 17.09 -9.88
CA THR A 286 3.64 16.02 -9.21
C THR A 286 4.31 14.69 -9.49
N LEU A 287 4.92 14.11 -8.47
CA LEU A 287 5.48 12.76 -8.50
C LEU A 287 4.78 11.91 -7.47
N PRO A 288 4.53 10.61 -7.76
CA PRO A 288 4.04 9.69 -6.74
C PRO A 288 4.96 9.68 -5.51
N PRO A 289 4.42 9.66 -4.27
CA PRO A 289 5.19 9.82 -3.04
C PRO A 289 6.36 8.83 -2.89
N PHE A 290 6.13 7.59 -3.29
CA PHE A 290 7.15 6.54 -3.27
C PHE A 290 8.40 6.92 -4.07
N PHE A 291 8.21 7.54 -5.23
CA PHE A 291 9.29 7.85 -6.16
C PHE A 291 9.93 9.20 -5.90
N ALA A 292 9.20 10.13 -5.31
CA ALA A 292 9.75 11.41 -4.90
C ALA A 292 10.88 11.28 -3.87
N ARG A 293 10.85 10.21 -3.06
CA ARG A 293 11.90 9.91 -2.06
C ARG A 293 13.20 9.42 -2.69
N PHE A 294 13.12 8.83 -3.89
CA PHE A 294 14.27 8.26 -4.61
C PHE A 294 14.72 9.12 -5.80
N SER A 295 14.12 10.31 -6.02
CA SER A 295 14.51 11.15 -7.13
C SER A 295 15.93 11.67 -6.96
N GLU A 296 16.75 11.53 -8.00
CA GLU A 296 18.19 11.86 -8.01
C GLU A 296 18.51 13.38 -7.95
N HIS A 297 17.50 14.25 -8.02
CA HIS A 297 17.70 15.71 -8.03
C HIS A 297 17.86 16.28 -6.61
N LYS A 298 18.75 15.70 -5.80
CA LYS A 298 18.93 16.09 -4.39
C LYS A 298 19.35 17.54 -4.19
N GLU A 299 20.10 18.12 -5.11
CA GLU A 299 20.68 19.48 -4.96
C GLU A 299 19.71 20.61 -5.29
N ASN A 300 18.66 20.34 -6.06
CA ASN A 300 17.74 21.38 -6.56
C ASN A 300 16.33 21.30 -5.97
N ILE A 301 16.11 20.46 -4.94
CA ILE A 301 14.79 20.29 -4.32
C ILE A 301 14.64 21.27 -3.17
N LEU A 302 13.66 22.17 -3.27
CA LEU A 302 13.28 23.06 -2.18
C LEU A 302 12.34 22.35 -1.19
N ILE A 303 11.32 21.65 -1.71
CA ILE A 303 10.33 20.92 -0.91
C ILE A 303 10.10 19.55 -1.57
N LYS A 304 10.15 18.49 -0.75
CA LYS A 304 9.86 17.11 -1.20
C LYS A 304 8.37 16.84 -1.15
N THR A 305 7.91 15.92 -2.01
CA THR A 305 6.53 15.41 -1.96
C THR A 305 6.26 14.65 -0.65
N SER A 306 5.02 14.73 -0.16
CA SER A 306 4.53 14.07 1.07
C SER A 306 5.28 14.45 2.34
N VAL A 307 6.02 15.56 2.33
CA VAL A 307 6.64 16.14 3.53
C VAL A 307 5.71 17.19 4.12
N ARG A 308 5.62 17.22 5.44
CA ARG A 308 4.89 18.26 6.15
C ARG A 308 5.66 19.56 6.08
N LEU A 309 4.99 20.62 5.61
CA LEU A 309 5.57 21.95 5.52
C LEU A 309 5.85 22.51 6.92
N THR A 310 7.06 22.99 7.12
CA THR A 310 7.43 23.76 8.31
C THR A 310 7.05 25.23 8.15
N LYS A 311 7.10 26.00 9.22
CA LYS A 311 6.93 27.46 9.14
C LYS A 311 7.95 28.09 8.21
N GLU A 312 9.20 27.63 8.29
CA GLU A 312 10.31 28.11 7.47
C GLU A 312 10.09 27.81 5.98
N ASP A 313 9.55 26.63 5.64
CA ASP A 313 9.25 26.28 4.25
C ASP A 313 8.17 27.21 3.67
N ILE A 314 7.14 27.50 4.47
CA ILE A 314 6.05 28.41 4.05
C ILE A 314 6.57 29.84 3.86
N GLU A 315 7.42 30.34 4.76
CA GLU A 315 8.02 31.68 4.65
C GLU A 315 8.91 31.77 3.41
N LYS A 316 9.73 30.74 3.13
CA LYS A 316 10.53 30.66 1.91
C LYS A 316 9.65 30.69 0.65
N LEU A 317 8.55 29.95 0.63
CA LEU A 317 7.61 29.96 -0.51
C LEU A 317 6.99 31.34 -0.71
N LYS A 318 6.57 32.01 0.38
CA LYS A 318 6.02 33.37 0.31
C LYS A 318 7.03 34.39 -0.18
N ALA A 319 8.28 34.29 0.26
CA ALA A 319 9.35 35.13 -0.23
C ALA A 319 9.62 34.94 -1.73
N LEU A 320 9.75 33.70 -2.19
CA LEU A 320 9.94 33.36 -3.59
C LEU A 320 8.76 33.79 -4.49
N LYS A 321 7.53 33.76 -3.93
CA LYS A 321 6.34 34.27 -4.62
C LYS A 321 6.41 35.77 -4.82
N LYS A 322 6.85 36.53 -3.79
CA LYS A 322 7.05 37.96 -3.85
C LYS A 322 8.15 38.35 -4.84
N GLU A 323 9.22 37.54 -4.93
CA GLU A 323 10.31 37.73 -5.91
C GLU A 323 9.91 37.36 -7.36
N GLY A 324 8.70 36.86 -7.59
CA GLY A 324 8.23 36.43 -8.92
C GLY A 324 8.91 35.16 -9.46
N ARG A 325 9.63 34.42 -8.61
CA ARG A 325 10.41 33.23 -8.96
C ARG A 325 9.60 31.93 -8.92
N LEU A 326 8.36 31.92 -8.42
CA LEU A 326 7.46 30.78 -8.46
C LEU A 326 6.65 30.80 -9.75
N LYS A 327 6.73 29.71 -10.53
CA LYS A 327 5.92 29.53 -11.76
C LYS A 327 4.52 28.96 -11.49
N PHE A 328 4.08 28.92 -10.23
CA PHE A 328 2.76 28.44 -9.81
C PHE A 328 2.19 29.35 -8.72
N LYS A 329 0.86 29.47 -8.66
CA LYS A 329 0.13 30.27 -7.66
C LYS A 329 -0.42 29.40 -6.52
N HIS A 330 -0.71 28.14 -6.82
CA HIS A 330 -1.32 27.19 -5.89
C HIS A 330 -0.42 25.98 -5.73
N LEU A 331 -0.31 25.47 -4.51
CA LEU A 331 0.34 24.21 -4.20
C LEU A 331 -0.72 23.15 -3.96
N LEU A 332 -0.52 21.95 -4.48
CA LEU A 332 -1.34 20.80 -4.16
C LEU A 332 -0.96 20.27 -2.77
N VAL A 333 -1.91 20.27 -1.85
CA VAL A 333 -1.79 19.76 -0.48
C VAL A 333 -2.55 18.45 -0.38
N GLU A 334 -1.90 17.41 0.16
CA GLU A 334 -2.53 16.09 0.35
C GLU A 334 -3.63 16.15 1.40
N GLU A 335 -4.81 15.62 1.07
CA GLU A 335 -5.86 15.34 2.04
C GLU A 335 -5.47 14.06 2.80
N THR A 336 -5.24 14.16 4.10
CA THR A 336 -4.90 13.00 4.92
C THR A 336 -6.14 12.20 5.25
N ILE A 337 -6.13 10.91 4.91
CA ILE A 337 -7.21 9.97 5.25
C ILE A 337 -6.78 9.24 6.53
N PRO A 338 -7.60 9.26 7.60
CA PRO A 338 -7.32 8.47 8.79
C PRO A 338 -7.31 6.98 8.44
N PHE A 339 -6.21 6.28 8.75
CA PHE A 339 -5.99 4.89 8.30
C PHE A 339 -6.24 3.86 9.40
N ALA A 340 -6.13 4.23 10.68
CA ALA A 340 -6.38 3.32 11.80
C ALA A 340 -7.78 2.66 11.79
N PRO A 341 -8.88 3.34 11.40
CA PRO A 341 -10.19 2.70 11.25
C PRO A 341 -10.19 1.56 10.24
N PHE A 342 -9.45 1.69 9.14
CA PHE A 342 -9.37 0.64 8.13
C PHE A 342 -8.52 -0.54 8.58
N LEU A 343 -7.42 -0.28 9.32
CA LEU A 343 -6.64 -1.34 9.95
C LEU A 343 -7.51 -2.13 10.94
N PHE A 344 -8.31 -1.42 11.75
CA PHE A 344 -9.22 -2.05 12.69
C PHE A 344 -10.34 -2.84 11.97
N LEU A 345 -10.91 -2.30 10.90
CA LEU A 345 -11.88 -3.02 10.07
C LEU A 345 -11.27 -4.29 9.48
N GLY A 346 -10.01 -4.25 9.04
CA GLY A 346 -9.26 -5.43 8.58
C GLY A 346 -9.14 -6.50 9.66
N VAL A 347 -8.89 -6.09 10.91
CA VAL A 347 -8.89 -6.99 12.07
C VAL A 347 -10.28 -7.59 12.28
N LEU A 348 -11.35 -6.78 12.32
CA LEU A 348 -12.72 -7.26 12.49
C LEU A 348 -13.12 -8.27 11.41
N LEU A 349 -12.80 -7.98 10.14
CA LEU A 349 -13.04 -8.92 9.04
C LEU A 349 -12.26 -10.22 9.23
N THR A 350 -11.00 -10.14 9.70
CA THR A 350 -10.18 -11.34 9.95
C THR A 350 -10.80 -12.23 11.03
N TYR A 351 -11.31 -11.63 12.10
CA TYR A 351 -12.02 -12.39 13.15
C TYR A 351 -13.34 -12.97 12.65
N PHE A 352 -14.11 -12.19 11.89
CA PHE A 352 -15.41 -12.62 11.38
C PHE A 352 -15.29 -13.81 10.43
N VAL A 353 -14.39 -13.77 9.44
CA VAL A 353 -14.23 -14.85 8.46
C VAL A 353 -13.20 -15.90 8.87
N ARG A 354 -12.49 -15.69 9.97
CA ARG A 354 -11.35 -16.50 10.43
C ARG A 354 -10.29 -16.69 9.35
N GLY A 355 -9.93 -15.59 8.69
CA GLY A 355 -8.95 -15.61 7.60
C GLY A 355 -9.19 -14.52 6.55
N SER A 356 -8.80 -14.81 5.32
CA SER A 356 -8.92 -13.86 4.20
C SER A 356 -10.36 -13.76 3.70
N ILE A 357 -10.90 -12.53 3.68
CA ILE A 357 -12.23 -12.23 3.12
C ILE A 357 -12.28 -12.58 1.61
N VAL A 358 -11.18 -12.45 0.89
CA VAL A 358 -11.10 -12.78 -0.53
C VAL A 358 -11.33 -14.28 -0.75
N VAL A 359 -10.66 -15.12 0.06
CA VAL A 359 -10.82 -16.58 -0.01
C VAL A 359 -12.22 -16.99 0.44
N TYR A 360 -12.75 -16.37 1.50
CA TYR A 360 -14.10 -16.60 1.98
C TYR A 360 -15.16 -16.31 0.92
N LEU A 361 -15.09 -15.14 0.26
CA LEU A 361 -15.98 -14.78 -0.83
C LEU A 361 -15.88 -15.76 -2.00
N LYS A 362 -14.65 -16.17 -2.38
CA LYS A 362 -14.43 -17.15 -3.43
C LYS A 362 -15.13 -18.48 -3.11
N LEU A 363 -15.02 -18.96 -1.87
CA LEU A 363 -15.70 -20.19 -1.43
C LEU A 363 -17.22 -20.05 -1.46
N LEU A 364 -17.78 -18.91 -1.05
CA LEU A 364 -19.22 -18.65 -1.14
C LEU A 364 -19.72 -18.67 -2.59
N PHE A 365 -19.01 -18.05 -3.52
CA PHE A 365 -19.37 -18.05 -4.94
C PHE A 365 -19.30 -19.45 -5.54
N TYR A 366 -18.25 -20.23 -5.23
CA TYR A 366 -18.16 -21.62 -5.71
C TYR A 366 -19.31 -22.49 -5.18
N LYS A 367 -19.69 -22.35 -3.89
CA LYS A 367 -20.78 -23.11 -3.30
C LYS A 367 -22.14 -22.80 -3.93
N ASN A 368 -22.34 -21.59 -4.46
CA ASN A 368 -23.58 -21.17 -5.12
C ASN A 368 -23.61 -21.52 -6.63
N ILE A 369 -22.48 -21.84 -7.27
CA ILE A 369 -22.42 -22.24 -8.68
C ILE A 369 -22.60 -23.77 -8.82
N VAL A 370 -22.29 -24.54 -7.78
CA VAL A 370 -22.37 -26.01 -7.74
C VAL A 370 -23.73 -26.52 -7.22
N ARG A 371 -24.59 -25.60 -6.77
CA ARG A 371 -26.02 -25.88 -6.50
C ARG A 371 -26.87 -25.48 -7.72
#